data_1d462a095cd72c362d37cda8a886e21c
#
_entry.id   1d462a095cd72c362d37cda8a886e21c
#
_cell.length_a   1.000
_cell.length_b   1.000
_cell.length_c   1.000
_cell.angle_alpha   90.00
_cell.angle_beta   90.00
_cell.angle_gamma   90.00
#
_symmetry.space_group_name_H-M   'P 1'
#
loop_
_entity.id
_entity.type
_entity.pdbx_description
1 polymer ?
#
loop_
_entity_poly.entity_id
_entity_poly.type
_entity_poly.pdbx_seq_one_letter_code
_entity_poly.pdbx_strand_id
1 'polypeptide(L)'
;MTRARGRDADMTQGNILRQYIDFALPLTVGLLFQQLYSAVDSIVVGNFVGETALGAVGSTGNIINMLIGVCNGLSLGAGAVISQAYGAKNHERISKAVHTTMLMTFLLCIVATAVGVAIVKPSLQLMRTPDSMLVEATEYLTIYFEGIAGLLIYNMGSAILRAVGDSRRPLYFLVFSAVVNTVLDLLFVICFHMGVAGVAYATIIAQAASAVLVLYVLTKENASFGLRWSKLHIDGRTMKEILLIGLPASIQQGLTSFSNVFVQAYINDLGDLSASGWAAYNRIDMFLMVPTTAIGQASTTFVAQNWGAQQPERARKGVRTGILLSLGCMGMCAVGVILLARPLLSIISPSEAVISFGARFLYIITPFYLVISFNQMYAGALRGIGESVVPTVIMLFSFVVFRQIYLYLATTMIADEQLRFVIVALAYPVGWMLCSALEAIAYHRSRLFHPALKKAEA
;
A
#
# COMPACT_ATOMS: atom_id res chain seq x y z
N MET A 1 13.87 28.05 28.85
CA MET A 1 14.21 26.72 28.22
C MET A 1 13.01 26.26 27.42
N THR A 2 12.88 26.70 26.18
CA THR A 2 11.87 26.29 25.21
C THR A 2 12.24 24.89 24.73
N ARG A 3 11.51 23.85 25.19
CA ARG A 3 11.58 22.51 24.62
C ARG A 3 11.32 22.63 23.11
N ALA A 4 12.36 22.50 22.30
CA ALA A 4 12.17 22.12 20.90
C ALA A 4 11.31 20.84 20.92
N ARG A 5 10.01 20.96 20.55
CA ARG A 5 9.13 19.79 20.33
C ARG A 5 9.79 18.99 19.23
N GLY A 6 10.45 17.90 19.61
CA GLY A 6 11.14 17.01 18.69
C GLY A 6 10.16 16.61 17.60
N ARG A 7 10.59 16.72 16.34
CA ARG A 7 9.86 16.28 15.15
C ARG A 7 9.66 14.77 15.14
N ASP A 8 10.39 14.03 15.95
CA ASP A 8 10.39 12.57 16.04
C ASP A 8 9.44 12.14 17.16
N ALA A 9 8.46 11.32 16.85
CA ALA A 9 7.51 10.81 17.83
C ALA A 9 8.03 9.48 18.40
N ASP A 10 8.67 9.53 19.58
CA ASP A 10 8.96 8.33 20.36
C ASP A 10 7.65 7.68 20.82
N MET A 11 7.27 6.56 20.16
CA MET A 11 6.03 5.83 20.47
C MET A 11 6.14 4.91 21.68
N THR A 12 7.30 4.88 22.36
CA THR A 12 7.51 4.05 23.56
C THR A 12 6.98 4.72 24.83
N GLN A 13 6.59 6.01 24.78
CA GLN A 13 6.13 6.79 25.92
C GLN A 13 4.90 7.64 25.57
N GLY A 14 4.09 8.01 26.57
CA GLY A 14 2.94 8.91 26.38
C GLY A 14 1.63 8.21 26.03
N ASN A 15 0.65 9.00 25.57
CA ASN A 15 -0.71 8.53 25.28
C ASN A 15 -0.75 7.77 23.95
N ILE A 16 -1.18 6.51 23.98
CA ILE A 16 -1.19 5.60 22.83
C ILE A 16 -2.12 6.10 21.72
N LEU A 17 -3.37 6.48 22.07
CA LEU A 17 -4.36 6.93 21.10
C LEU A 17 -3.87 8.17 20.33
N ARG A 18 -3.30 9.14 21.06
CA ARG A 18 -2.76 10.36 20.45
C ARG A 18 -1.62 10.03 19.47
N GLN A 19 -0.74 9.09 19.84
CA GLN A 19 0.37 8.68 18.97
C GLN A 19 -0.12 8.01 17.68
N TYR A 20 -1.17 7.16 17.78
CA TYR A 20 -1.79 6.60 16.59
C TYR A 20 -2.39 7.68 15.69
N ILE A 21 -3.14 8.63 16.24
CA ILE A 21 -3.76 9.72 15.48
C ILE A 21 -2.69 10.62 14.85
N ASP A 22 -1.71 11.07 15.64
CA ASP A 22 -0.63 11.95 15.16
C ASP A 22 0.21 11.32 14.04
N PHE A 23 0.31 9.98 14.01
CA PHE A 23 1.02 9.24 12.97
C PHE A 23 0.12 8.85 11.79
N ALA A 24 -1.06 8.27 12.05
CA ALA A 24 -1.94 7.74 11.02
C ALA A 24 -2.63 8.84 10.21
N LEU A 25 -2.98 9.99 10.83
CA LEU A 25 -3.67 11.07 10.14
C LEU A 25 -2.85 11.68 8.99
N PRO A 26 -1.57 12.08 9.18
CA PRO A 26 -0.76 12.53 8.06
C PRO A 26 -0.58 11.45 6.98
N LEU A 27 -0.44 10.19 7.38
CA LEU A 27 -0.30 9.08 6.44
C LEU A 27 -1.58 8.87 5.63
N THR A 28 -2.76 8.92 6.27
CA THR A 28 -4.07 8.86 5.60
C THR A 28 -4.21 9.97 4.57
N VAL A 29 -3.93 11.22 4.97
CA VAL A 29 -3.97 12.36 4.06
C VAL A 29 -3.01 12.16 2.88
N GLY A 30 -1.79 11.68 3.12
CA GLY A 30 -0.83 11.39 2.06
C GLY A 30 -1.34 10.35 1.07
N LEU A 31 -1.88 9.24 1.56
CA LEU A 31 -2.45 8.19 0.71
C LEU A 31 -3.68 8.68 -0.08
N LEU A 32 -4.52 9.55 0.51
CA LEU A 32 -5.62 10.19 -0.21
C LEU A 32 -5.10 11.10 -1.34
N PHE A 33 -4.08 11.92 -1.08
CA PHE A 33 -3.45 12.74 -2.10
C PHE A 33 -2.86 11.88 -3.24
N GLN A 34 -2.29 10.71 -2.90
CA GLN A 34 -1.79 9.78 -3.91
C GLN A 34 -2.92 9.23 -4.81
N GLN A 35 -4.08 8.93 -4.26
CA GLN A 35 -5.24 8.50 -5.05
C GLN A 35 -5.79 9.64 -5.90
N LEU A 36 -5.84 10.85 -5.37
CA LEU A 36 -6.33 12.02 -6.10
C LEU A 36 -5.42 12.35 -7.30
N TYR A 37 -4.10 12.34 -7.10
CA TYR A 37 -3.19 12.64 -8.20
C TYR A 37 -3.27 11.59 -9.32
N SER A 38 -3.38 10.29 -8.99
CA SER A 38 -3.62 9.24 -9.98
C SER A 38 -4.93 9.44 -10.78
N ALA A 39 -5.96 9.99 -10.11
CA ALA A 39 -7.20 10.34 -10.80
C ALA A 39 -7.01 11.52 -11.74
N VAL A 40 -6.25 12.54 -11.34
CA VAL A 40 -5.91 13.71 -12.17
C VAL A 40 -5.13 13.28 -13.41
N ASP A 41 -4.10 12.44 -13.28
CA ASP A 41 -3.35 11.87 -14.41
C ASP A 41 -4.30 11.23 -15.43
N SER A 42 -5.23 10.39 -14.95
CA SER A 42 -6.22 9.72 -15.82
C SER A 42 -7.15 10.71 -16.52
N ILE A 43 -7.56 11.79 -15.83
CA ILE A 43 -8.39 12.86 -16.40
C ILE A 43 -7.61 13.64 -17.46
N VAL A 44 -6.36 13.98 -17.21
CA VAL A 44 -5.51 14.70 -18.19
C VAL A 44 -5.30 13.86 -19.44
N VAL A 45 -4.94 12.57 -19.27
CA VAL A 45 -4.77 11.68 -20.42
C VAL A 45 -6.06 11.53 -21.22
N GLY A 46 -7.19 11.23 -20.55
CA GLY A 46 -8.46 11.00 -21.23
C GLY A 46 -9.00 12.21 -21.98
N ASN A 47 -8.88 13.42 -21.42
CA ASN A 47 -9.44 14.61 -22.01
C ASN A 47 -8.53 15.30 -23.05
N PHE A 48 -7.22 15.19 -22.92
CA PHE A 48 -6.28 15.96 -23.73
C PHE A 48 -5.41 15.10 -24.67
N VAL A 49 -5.27 13.80 -24.40
CA VAL A 49 -4.50 12.91 -25.29
C VAL A 49 -5.42 12.00 -26.09
N GLY A 50 -6.45 11.42 -25.46
CA GLY A 50 -7.49 10.64 -26.12
C GLY A 50 -7.77 9.28 -25.47
N GLU A 51 -8.79 8.60 -25.99
CA GLU A 51 -9.27 7.32 -25.40
C GLU A 51 -8.24 6.19 -25.54
N THR A 52 -7.53 6.11 -26.68
CA THR A 52 -6.49 5.12 -26.92
C THR A 52 -5.35 5.25 -25.92
N ALA A 53 -4.91 6.48 -25.67
CA ALA A 53 -3.88 6.80 -24.68
C ALA A 53 -4.33 6.45 -23.25
N LEU A 54 -5.59 6.75 -22.91
CA LEU A 54 -6.15 6.37 -21.61
C LEU A 54 -6.17 4.85 -21.43
N GLY A 55 -6.54 4.11 -22.48
CA GLY A 55 -6.48 2.65 -22.49
C GLY A 55 -5.05 2.11 -22.38
N ALA A 56 -4.09 2.74 -23.06
CA ALA A 56 -2.67 2.41 -22.97
C ALA A 56 -2.13 2.56 -21.54
N VAL A 57 -2.33 3.73 -20.93
CA VAL A 57 -1.95 3.98 -19.51
C VAL A 57 -2.68 3.05 -18.57
N GLY A 58 -3.97 2.81 -18.77
CA GLY A 58 -4.76 1.87 -17.97
C GLY A 58 -4.22 0.43 -18.01
N SER A 59 -3.81 -0.04 -19.19
CA SER A 59 -3.23 -1.39 -19.36
C SER A 59 -1.90 -1.58 -18.60
N THR A 60 -1.10 -0.53 -18.47
CA THR A 60 0.18 -0.56 -17.73
C THR A 60 0.00 -0.55 -16.22
N GLY A 61 -1.17 -0.12 -15.73
CA GLY A 61 -1.46 0.06 -14.29
C GLY A 61 -1.23 -1.20 -13.46
N ASN A 62 -1.52 -2.39 -13.99
CA ASN A 62 -1.30 -3.65 -13.27
C ASN A 62 0.19 -3.93 -13.03
N ILE A 63 1.05 -3.64 -14.02
CA ILE A 63 2.51 -3.81 -13.90
C ILE A 63 3.06 -2.81 -12.88
N ILE A 64 2.63 -1.57 -12.96
CA ILE A 64 3.03 -0.51 -12.02
C ILE A 64 2.58 -0.84 -10.60
N ASN A 65 1.34 -1.28 -10.40
CA ASN A 65 0.82 -1.66 -9.08
C ASN A 65 1.56 -2.85 -8.48
N MET A 66 1.91 -3.85 -9.30
CA MET A 66 2.74 -4.97 -8.85
C MET A 66 4.11 -4.47 -8.35
N LEU A 67 4.72 -3.56 -9.09
CA LEU A 67 6.00 -2.96 -8.73
C LEU A 67 5.92 -2.14 -7.43
N ILE A 68 4.91 -1.27 -7.32
CA ILE A 68 4.63 -0.50 -6.09
C ILE A 68 4.41 -1.46 -4.92
N GLY A 69 3.72 -2.59 -5.14
CA GLY A 69 3.51 -3.63 -4.13
C GLY A 69 4.82 -4.21 -3.60
N VAL A 70 5.77 -4.52 -4.50
CA VAL A 70 7.12 -4.99 -4.13
C VAL A 70 7.85 -3.92 -3.31
N CYS A 71 7.83 -2.67 -3.76
CA CYS A 71 8.44 -1.55 -3.04
C CYS A 71 7.86 -1.35 -1.65
N ASN A 72 6.53 -1.41 -1.53
CA ASN A 72 5.82 -1.29 -0.25
C ASN A 72 6.20 -2.42 0.72
N GLY A 73 6.29 -3.66 0.23
CA GLY A 73 6.70 -4.79 1.06
C GLY A 73 8.12 -4.63 1.61
N LEU A 74 9.08 -4.28 0.76
CA LEU A 74 10.46 -4.02 1.19
C LEU A 74 10.54 -2.83 2.15
N SER A 75 9.77 -1.77 1.88
CA SER A 75 9.67 -0.59 2.77
C SER A 75 9.11 -0.95 4.15
N LEU A 76 8.14 -1.86 4.23
CA LEU A 76 7.63 -2.38 5.50
C LEU A 76 8.70 -3.15 6.27
N GLY A 77 9.51 -3.97 5.58
CA GLY A 77 10.62 -4.69 6.19
C GLY A 77 11.67 -3.75 6.78
N ALA A 78 12.15 -2.79 5.99
CA ALA A 78 13.10 -1.78 6.44
C ALA A 78 12.53 -0.95 7.60
N GLY A 79 11.28 -0.49 7.47
CA GLY A 79 10.57 0.26 8.50
C GLY A 79 10.47 -0.49 9.83
N ALA A 80 10.13 -1.78 9.82
CA ALA A 80 10.04 -2.60 11.02
C ALA A 80 11.40 -2.77 11.72
N VAL A 81 12.46 -3.11 10.98
CA VAL A 81 13.81 -3.29 11.54
C VAL A 81 14.35 -1.98 12.13
N ILE A 82 14.19 -0.86 11.42
CA ILE A 82 14.63 0.46 11.91
C ILE A 82 13.80 0.88 13.14
N SER A 83 12.47 0.64 13.13
CA SER A 83 11.60 0.94 14.27
C SER A 83 11.99 0.15 15.52
N GLN A 84 12.32 -1.13 15.37
CA GLN A 84 12.82 -1.95 16.49
C GLN A 84 14.13 -1.41 17.04
N ALA A 85 15.09 -1.06 16.17
CA ALA A 85 16.35 -0.47 16.57
C ALA A 85 16.18 0.90 17.26
N TYR A 86 15.21 1.69 16.76
CA TYR A 86 14.86 3.00 17.32
C TYR A 86 14.25 2.88 18.72
N GLY A 87 13.27 1.97 18.88
CA GLY A 87 12.69 1.66 20.18
C GLY A 87 13.69 1.14 21.21
N ALA A 88 14.65 0.32 20.76
CA ALA A 88 15.77 -0.16 21.59
C ALA A 88 16.80 0.93 21.92
N LYS A 89 16.67 2.15 21.36
CA LYS A 89 17.65 3.25 21.46
C LYS A 89 19.07 2.83 21.07
N ASN A 90 19.19 1.85 20.18
CA ASN A 90 20.47 1.35 19.69
C ASN A 90 20.91 2.14 18.46
N HIS A 91 21.66 3.22 18.68
CA HIS A 91 22.10 4.14 17.64
C HIS A 91 22.98 3.48 16.56
N GLU A 92 23.79 2.49 16.93
CA GLU A 92 24.61 1.74 15.99
C GLU A 92 23.76 0.90 15.05
N ARG A 93 22.78 0.16 15.61
CA ARG A 93 21.84 -0.67 14.82
C ARG A 93 20.94 0.20 13.93
N ILE A 94 20.49 1.37 14.41
CA ILE A 94 19.75 2.32 13.56
C ILE A 94 20.59 2.75 12.37
N SER A 95 21.83 3.18 12.62
CA SER A 95 22.73 3.63 11.55
C SER A 95 23.01 2.51 10.55
N LYS A 96 23.34 1.28 11.00
CA LYS A 96 23.51 0.11 10.12
C LYS A 96 22.27 -0.16 9.28
N ALA A 97 21.07 -0.13 9.89
CA ALA A 97 19.83 -0.40 9.20
C ALA A 97 19.51 0.66 8.14
N VAL A 98 19.69 1.94 8.45
CA VAL A 98 19.48 3.04 7.48
C VAL A 98 20.44 2.93 6.29
N HIS A 99 21.74 2.75 6.55
CA HIS A 99 22.74 2.69 5.48
C HIS A 99 22.58 1.44 4.62
N THR A 100 22.30 0.27 5.23
CA THR A 100 21.97 -0.97 4.50
C THR A 100 20.72 -0.79 3.65
N THR A 101 19.64 -0.21 4.19
CA THR A 101 18.40 0.06 3.46
C THR A 101 18.64 0.95 2.25
N MET A 102 19.37 2.06 2.41
CA MET A 102 19.61 2.98 1.30
C MET A 102 20.52 2.38 0.24
N LEU A 103 21.56 1.64 0.62
CA LEU A 103 22.43 0.99 -0.37
C LEU A 103 21.68 -0.13 -1.12
N MET A 104 20.88 -0.94 -0.42
CA MET A 104 19.98 -1.90 -1.07
C MET A 104 19.01 -1.21 -2.05
N THR A 105 18.49 -0.03 -1.68
CA THR A 105 17.60 0.75 -2.55
C THR A 105 18.32 1.19 -3.82
N PHE A 106 19.54 1.72 -3.72
CA PHE A 106 20.32 2.13 -4.90
C PHE A 106 20.63 0.95 -5.83
N LEU A 107 20.99 -0.20 -5.27
CA LEU A 107 21.18 -1.41 -6.05
C LEU A 107 19.88 -1.88 -6.70
N LEU A 108 18.78 -1.83 -5.96
CA LEU A 108 17.45 -2.17 -6.48
C LEU A 108 17.01 -1.23 -7.60
N CYS A 109 17.34 0.07 -7.55
CA CYS A 109 17.08 1.02 -8.63
C CYS A 109 17.74 0.57 -9.94
N ILE A 110 19.01 0.17 -9.89
CA ILE A 110 19.75 -0.29 -11.07
C ILE A 110 19.11 -1.56 -11.64
N VAL A 111 18.83 -2.54 -10.77
CA VAL A 111 18.23 -3.81 -11.18
C VAL A 111 16.81 -3.60 -11.72
N ALA A 112 15.98 -2.80 -11.03
CA ALA A 112 14.60 -2.55 -11.42
C ALA A 112 14.50 -1.78 -12.75
N THR A 113 15.39 -0.82 -12.99
CA THR A 113 15.49 -0.14 -14.28
C THR A 113 15.90 -1.11 -15.38
N ALA A 114 17.01 -1.84 -15.22
CA ALA A 114 17.51 -2.74 -16.26
C ALA A 114 16.52 -3.87 -16.58
N VAL A 115 16.00 -4.54 -15.56
CA VAL A 115 15.01 -5.62 -15.73
C VAL A 115 13.70 -5.05 -16.23
N GLY A 116 13.23 -3.94 -15.63
CA GLY A 116 11.96 -3.30 -15.98
C GLY A 116 11.90 -2.96 -17.46
N VAL A 117 12.87 -2.21 -17.98
CA VAL A 117 12.94 -1.84 -19.41
C VAL A 117 13.00 -3.08 -20.30
N ALA A 118 13.77 -4.10 -19.93
CA ALA A 118 13.89 -5.34 -20.71
C ALA A 118 12.58 -6.14 -20.82
N ILE A 119 11.73 -6.09 -19.78
CA ILE A 119 10.48 -6.87 -19.73
C ILE A 119 9.24 -6.09 -20.22
N VAL A 120 9.33 -4.80 -20.52
CA VAL A 120 8.18 -3.96 -20.94
C VAL A 120 7.41 -4.64 -22.08
N LYS A 121 8.07 -4.79 -23.23
CA LYS A 121 7.43 -5.33 -24.43
C LYS A 121 6.93 -6.76 -24.25
N PRO A 122 7.72 -7.72 -23.71
CA PRO A 122 7.24 -9.08 -23.40
C PRO A 122 6.02 -9.09 -22.48
N SER A 123 5.99 -8.23 -21.46
CA SER A 123 4.88 -8.18 -20.51
C SER A 123 3.58 -7.69 -21.14
N LEU A 124 3.63 -6.64 -21.96
CA LEU A 124 2.48 -6.11 -22.67
C LEU A 124 1.94 -7.11 -23.71
N GLN A 125 2.83 -7.83 -24.40
CA GLN A 125 2.43 -8.89 -25.32
C GLN A 125 1.78 -10.08 -24.59
N LEU A 126 2.33 -10.48 -23.44
CA LEU A 126 1.74 -11.54 -22.61
C LEU A 126 0.34 -11.17 -22.12
N MET A 127 0.13 -9.89 -21.81
CA MET A 127 -1.18 -9.34 -21.41
C MET A 127 -2.15 -9.18 -22.60
N ARG A 128 -1.71 -9.48 -23.84
CA ARG A 128 -2.50 -9.31 -25.07
C ARG A 128 -3.01 -7.88 -25.22
N THR A 129 -2.14 -6.91 -24.93
CA THR A 129 -2.47 -5.49 -25.16
C THR A 129 -2.77 -5.27 -26.65
N PRO A 130 -3.89 -4.62 -27.02
CA PRO A 130 -4.24 -4.36 -28.40
C PRO A 130 -3.13 -3.61 -29.16
N ASP A 131 -2.91 -3.95 -30.44
CA ASP A 131 -1.86 -3.32 -31.25
C ASP A 131 -2.03 -1.80 -31.35
N SER A 132 -3.27 -1.30 -31.33
CA SER A 132 -3.58 0.13 -31.33
C SER A 132 -3.04 0.88 -30.11
N MET A 133 -2.83 0.21 -28.98
CA MET A 133 -2.37 0.79 -27.70
C MET A 133 -0.92 0.37 -27.38
N LEU A 134 -0.38 -0.63 -28.07
CA LEU A 134 0.90 -1.27 -27.72
C LEU A 134 2.07 -0.29 -27.78
N VAL A 135 2.07 0.61 -28.77
CA VAL A 135 3.15 1.60 -28.97
C VAL A 135 3.16 2.58 -27.78
N GLU A 136 2.03 3.20 -27.49
CA GLU A 136 1.88 4.18 -26.39
C GLU A 136 2.11 3.53 -25.01
N ALA A 137 1.59 2.32 -24.79
CA ALA A 137 1.81 1.58 -23.56
C ALA A 137 3.29 1.22 -23.36
N THR A 138 3.99 0.83 -24.45
CA THR A 138 5.43 0.54 -24.43
C THR A 138 6.24 1.79 -24.10
N GLU A 139 5.93 2.90 -24.73
CA GLU A 139 6.59 4.19 -24.50
C GLU A 139 6.40 4.66 -23.06
N TYR A 140 5.15 4.69 -22.57
CA TYR A 140 4.83 5.06 -21.19
C TYR A 140 5.58 4.23 -20.16
N LEU A 141 5.49 2.91 -20.31
CA LEU A 141 6.06 1.99 -19.32
C LEU A 141 7.60 1.99 -19.36
N THR A 142 8.21 2.20 -20.55
CA THR A 142 9.66 2.33 -20.68
C THR A 142 10.17 3.57 -19.94
N ILE A 143 9.57 4.74 -20.19
CA ILE A 143 9.91 5.97 -19.48
C ILE A 143 9.71 5.81 -17.97
N TYR A 144 8.62 5.17 -17.56
CA TYR A 144 8.33 4.93 -16.14
C TYR A 144 9.43 4.08 -15.48
N PHE A 145 9.89 3.00 -16.14
CA PHE A 145 10.99 2.16 -15.62
C PHE A 145 12.35 2.87 -15.65
N GLU A 146 12.61 3.72 -16.61
CA GLU A 146 13.83 4.55 -16.64
C GLU A 146 13.89 5.50 -15.43
N GLY A 147 12.74 6.02 -15.01
CA GLY A 147 12.62 6.94 -13.87
C GLY A 147 12.28 6.29 -12.53
N ILE A 148 12.22 4.95 -12.44
CA ILE A 148 11.75 4.21 -11.24
C ILE A 148 12.55 4.50 -9.97
N ALA A 149 13.79 4.95 -10.12
CA ALA A 149 14.65 5.30 -8.99
C ALA A 149 14.01 6.34 -8.07
N GLY A 150 13.29 7.32 -8.63
CA GLY A 150 12.54 8.32 -7.86
C GLY A 150 11.55 7.67 -6.89
N LEU A 151 10.72 6.76 -7.41
CA LEU A 151 9.72 6.01 -6.64
C LEU A 151 10.37 5.18 -5.51
N LEU A 152 11.40 4.41 -5.83
CA LEU A 152 12.07 3.52 -4.89
C LEU A 152 12.74 4.31 -3.75
N ILE A 153 13.51 5.34 -4.08
CA ILE A 153 14.21 6.17 -3.09
C ILE A 153 13.20 6.90 -2.20
N TYR A 154 12.13 7.47 -2.78
CA TYR A 154 11.09 8.12 -1.99
C TYR A 154 10.42 7.14 -1.01
N ASN A 155 10.01 5.96 -1.47
CA ASN A 155 9.32 4.98 -0.62
C ASN A 155 10.20 4.50 0.53
N MET A 156 11.45 4.14 0.23
CA MET A 156 12.40 3.65 1.25
C MET A 156 12.83 4.76 2.21
N GLY A 157 13.14 5.95 1.72
CA GLY A 157 13.47 7.09 2.57
C GLY A 157 12.30 7.52 3.45
N SER A 158 11.07 7.50 2.92
CA SER A 158 9.86 7.72 3.69
C SER A 158 9.63 6.63 4.75
N ALA A 159 9.97 5.36 4.47
CA ALA A 159 9.91 4.29 5.45
C ALA A 159 10.90 4.52 6.61
N ILE A 160 12.10 5.02 6.33
CA ILE A 160 13.08 5.42 7.37
C ILE A 160 12.50 6.51 8.26
N LEU A 161 11.91 7.57 7.69
CA LEU A 161 11.31 8.65 8.47
C LEU A 161 10.11 8.15 9.30
N ARG A 162 9.24 7.34 8.70
CA ARG A 162 8.12 6.72 9.42
C ARG A 162 8.59 5.79 10.55
N ALA A 163 9.69 5.09 10.38
CA ALA A 163 10.23 4.19 11.40
C ALA A 163 10.64 4.90 12.68
N VAL A 164 11.07 6.16 12.58
CA VAL A 164 11.37 7.02 13.74
C VAL A 164 10.18 7.85 14.22
N GLY A 165 8.98 7.58 13.68
CA GLY A 165 7.73 8.22 14.09
C GLY A 165 7.36 9.48 13.30
N ASP A 166 8.13 9.88 12.29
CA ASP A 166 7.83 11.04 11.46
C ASP A 166 7.02 10.66 10.21
N SER A 167 5.71 10.83 10.27
CA SER A 167 4.81 10.67 9.13
C SER A 167 4.50 11.99 8.40
N ARG A 168 4.91 13.15 8.97
CA ARG A 168 4.57 14.47 8.42
C ARG A 168 5.47 14.87 7.26
N ARG A 169 6.78 14.66 7.40
CA ARG A 169 7.73 14.99 6.31
C ARG A 169 7.42 14.20 5.03
N PRO A 170 7.19 12.87 5.05
CA PRO A 170 6.73 12.12 3.88
C PRO A 170 5.46 12.68 3.25
N LEU A 171 4.47 13.12 4.06
CA LEU A 171 3.27 13.77 3.54
C LEU A 171 3.60 15.05 2.75
N TYR A 172 4.44 15.94 3.31
CA TYR A 172 4.79 17.18 2.61
C TYR A 172 5.49 16.92 1.29
N PHE A 173 6.37 15.92 1.22
CA PHE A 173 7.06 15.55 -0.02
C PHE A 173 6.09 15.00 -1.06
N LEU A 174 5.10 14.21 -0.61
CA LEU A 174 4.08 13.64 -1.48
C LEU A 174 3.16 14.73 -2.04
N VAL A 175 2.69 15.67 -1.18
CA VAL A 175 1.86 16.79 -1.62
C VAL A 175 2.63 17.66 -2.62
N PHE A 176 3.90 17.97 -2.34
CA PHE A 176 4.75 18.70 -3.27
C PHE A 176 4.90 17.97 -4.60
N SER A 177 5.18 16.67 -4.56
CA SER A 177 5.27 15.83 -5.77
C SER A 177 3.96 15.82 -6.56
N ALA A 178 2.81 15.71 -5.91
CA ALA A 178 1.51 15.74 -6.56
C ALA A 178 1.23 17.07 -7.29
N VAL A 179 1.59 18.19 -6.66
CA VAL A 179 1.45 19.52 -7.30
C VAL A 179 2.40 19.63 -8.51
N VAL A 180 3.66 19.22 -8.35
CA VAL A 180 4.64 19.24 -9.45
C VAL A 180 4.16 18.36 -10.61
N ASN A 181 3.71 17.14 -10.32
CA ASN A 181 3.18 16.21 -11.33
C ASN A 181 2.02 16.84 -12.09
N THR A 182 0.97 17.33 -11.40
CA THR A 182 -0.19 17.95 -12.05
C THR A 182 0.19 19.14 -12.94
N VAL A 183 1.09 20.01 -12.48
CA VAL A 183 1.56 21.15 -13.27
C VAL A 183 2.34 20.68 -14.51
N LEU A 184 3.21 19.69 -14.36
CA LEU A 184 3.99 19.14 -15.47
C LEU A 184 3.13 18.36 -16.46
N ASP A 185 2.11 17.63 -16.01
CA ASP A 185 1.15 16.94 -16.88
C ASP A 185 0.46 17.95 -17.80
N LEU A 186 -0.09 19.02 -17.24
CA LEU A 186 -0.74 20.07 -18.03
C LEU A 186 0.25 20.75 -19.00
N LEU A 187 1.47 21.03 -18.54
CA LEU A 187 2.49 21.67 -19.36
C LEU A 187 2.93 20.76 -20.52
N PHE A 188 3.26 19.50 -20.25
CA PHE A 188 3.78 18.59 -21.27
C PHE A 188 2.70 18.12 -22.24
N VAL A 189 1.50 17.89 -21.75
CA VAL A 189 0.38 17.42 -22.58
C VAL A 189 -0.23 18.58 -23.38
N ILE A 190 -0.54 19.71 -22.73
CA ILE A 190 -1.28 20.80 -23.38
C ILE A 190 -0.35 21.75 -24.16
N CYS A 191 0.79 22.17 -23.55
CA CYS A 191 1.67 23.15 -24.18
C CYS A 191 2.67 22.51 -25.14
N PHE A 192 3.24 21.35 -24.76
CA PHE A 192 4.27 20.68 -25.57
C PHE A 192 3.73 19.55 -26.45
N HIS A 193 2.45 19.17 -26.29
CA HIS A 193 1.79 18.13 -27.09
C HIS A 193 2.54 16.79 -27.08
N MET A 194 3.15 16.43 -25.94
CA MET A 194 3.96 15.22 -25.81
C MET A 194 3.14 13.93 -25.65
N GLY A 195 1.81 14.02 -25.61
CA GLY A 195 0.94 12.85 -25.51
C GLY A 195 1.20 12.02 -24.23
N VAL A 196 1.21 10.70 -24.36
CA VAL A 196 1.42 9.76 -23.25
C VAL A 196 2.82 9.88 -22.64
N ALA A 197 3.84 10.14 -23.45
CA ALA A 197 5.20 10.36 -22.98
C ALA A 197 5.29 11.56 -22.02
N GLY A 198 4.52 12.63 -22.28
CA GLY A 198 4.46 13.81 -21.42
C GLY A 198 4.03 13.47 -20.00
N VAL A 199 2.98 12.64 -19.85
CA VAL A 199 2.48 12.19 -18.54
C VAL A 199 3.51 11.30 -17.85
N ALA A 200 4.17 10.39 -18.58
CA ALA A 200 5.23 9.55 -18.02
C ALA A 200 6.39 10.39 -17.48
N TYR A 201 6.88 11.39 -18.27
CA TYR A 201 7.94 12.30 -17.82
C TYR A 201 7.51 13.14 -16.63
N ALA A 202 6.29 13.67 -16.60
CA ALA A 202 5.78 14.44 -15.46
C ALA A 202 5.80 13.58 -14.17
N THR A 203 5.36 12.33 -14.26
CA THR A 203 5.34 11.40 -13.15
C THR A 203 6.75 11.11 -12.61
N ILE A 204 7.71 10.76 -13.48
CA ILE A 204 9.07 10.44 -13.02
C ILE A 204 9.82 11.67 -12.48
N ILE A 205 9.61 12.85 -13.04
CA ILE A 205 10.19 14.10 -12.54
C ILE A 205 9.62 14.43 -11.16
N ALA A 206 8.31 14.31 -10.97
CA ALA A 206 7.67 14.54 -9.68
C ALA A 206 8.14 13.55 -8.60
N GLN A 207 8.29 12.27 -8.97
CA GLN A 207 8.86 11.24 -8.08
C GLN A 207 10.34 11.51 -7.77
N ALA A 208 11.14 11.94 -8.75
CA ALA A 208 12.51 12.33 -8.53
C ALA A 208 12.63 13.54 -7.59
N ALA A 209 11.75 14.54 -7.74
CA ALA A 209 11.70 15.69 -6.84
C ALA A 209 11.42 15.27 -5.38
N SER A 210 10.46 14.37 -5.14
CA SER A 210 10.21 13.85 -3.78
C SER A 210 11.38 13.00 -3.25
N ALA A 211 12.07 12.23 -4.12
CA ALA A 211 13.26 11.49 -3.76
C ALA A 211 14.41 12.41 -3.33
N VAL A 212 14.63 13.51 -4.05
CA VAL A 212 15.63 14.54 -3.69
C VAL A 212 15.31 15.15 -2.33
N LEU A 213 14.03 15.48 -2.08
CA LEU A 213 13.61 16.05 -0.79
C LEU A 213 13.84 15.09 0.37
N VAL A 214 13.51 13.80 0.21
CA VAL A 214 13.73 12.82 1.27
C VAL A 214 15.23 12.58 1.52
N LEU A 215 16.03 12.49 0.46
CA LEU A 215 17.50 12.37 0.59
C LEU A 215 18.11 13.60 1.25
N TYR A 216 17.67 14.80 0.85
CA TYR A 216 18.14 16.05 1.48
C TYR A 216 17.87 16.07 2.97
N VAL A 217 16.66 15.68 3.39
CA VAL A 217 16.31 15.63 4.82
C VAL A 217 17.16 14.58 5.55
N LEU A 218 17.27 13.36 4.99
CA LEU A 218 18.06 12.28 5.61
C LEU A 218 19.54 12.65 5.72
N THR A 219 20.11 13.36 4.74
CA THR A 219 21.55 13.76 4.77
C THR A 219 21.82 14.94 5.70
N LYS A 220 20.83 15.81 5.93
CA LYS A 220 20.94 16.94 6.88
C LYS A 220 20.63 16.55 8.31
N GLU A 221 20.05 15.38 8.54
CA GLU A 221 19.71 14.93 9.88
C GLU A 221 20.99 14.54 10.67
N ASN A 222 21.14 15.11 11.85
CA ASN A 222 22.28 14.82 12.73
C ASN A 222 22.00 13.68 13.72
N ALA A 223 20.77 13.16 13.74
CA ALA A 223 20.37 12.02 14.56
C ALA A 223 20.98 10.70 14.03
N SER A 224 20.84 9.64 14.80
CA SER A 224 21.38 8.31 14.47
C SER A 224 20.80 7.69 13.18
N PHE A 225 19.65 8.18 12.71
CA PHE A 225 19.02 7.78 11.45
C PHE A 225 19.44 8.66 10.24
N GLY A 226 20.33 9.63 10.44
CA GLY A 226 20.85 10.46 9.36
C GLY A 226 21.71 9.65 8.39
N LEU A 227 21.52 9.88 7.10
CA LEU A 227 22.26 9.23 6.02
C LEU A 227 23.63 9.92 5.84
N ARG A 228 24.70 9.15 5.95
CA ARG A 228 26.06 9.59 5.67
C ARG A 228 26.67 8.77 4.55
N TRP A 229 26.95 9.39 3.42
CA TRP A 229 27.48 8.73 2.23
C TRP A 229 28.73 7.88 2.49
N SER A 230 29.63 8.36 3.38
CA SER A 230 30.86 7.66 3.78
C SER A 230 30.61 6.39 4.61
N LYS A 231 29.40 6.21 5.14
CA LYS A 231 29.03 5.05 5.96
C LYS A 231 28.13 4.06 5.22
N LEU A 232 27.91 4.25 3.93
CA LEU A 232 27.13 3.32 3.12
C LEU A 232 27.85 1.97 3.07
N HIS A 233 27.22 0.96 3.66
CA HIS A 233 27.65 -0.43 3.61
C HIS A 233 26.47 -1.37 3.80
N ILE A 234 26.59 -2.58 3.33
CA ILE A 234 25.58 -3.65 3.57
C ILE A 234 26.03 -4.43 4.80
N ASP A 235 25.24 -4.34 5.86
CA ASP A 235 25.32 -5.28 6.98
C ASP A 235 24.50 -6.52 6.67
N GLY A 236 25.15 -7.66 6.45
CA GLY A 236 24.48 -8.88 6.00
C GLY A 236 23.41 -9.38 6.95
N ARG A 237 23.56 -9.19 8.27
CA ARG A 237 22.55 -9.55 9.26
C ARG A 237 21.31 -8.66 9.12
N THR A 238 21.51 -7.36 9.06
CA THR A 238 20.44 -6.38 8.90
C THR A 238 19.70 -6.56 7.57
N MET A 239 20.44 -6.81 6.47
CA MET A 239 19.85 -7.12 5.17
C MET A 239 18.95 -8.35 5.25
N LYS A 240 19.41 -9.43 5.89
CA LYS A 240 18.61 -10.64 6.09
C LYS A 240 17.33 -10.35 6.89
N GLU A 241 17.43 -9.57 7.98
CA GLU A 241 16.26 -9.16 8.78
C GLU A 241 15.24 -8.37 7.94
N ILE A 242 15.71 -7.41 7.13
CA ILE A 242 14.85 -6.62 6.23
C ILE A 242 14.16 -7.51 5.20
N LEU A 243 14.91 -8.41 4.58
CA LEU A 243 14.36 -9.31 3.56
C LEU A 243 13.39 -10.34 4.13
N LEU A 244 13.65 -10.88 5.33
CA LEU A 244 12.74 -11.81 6.01
C LEU A 244 11.37 -11.19 6.33
N ILE A 245 11.30 -9.89 6.52
CA ILE A 245 10.04 -9.17 6.74
C ILE A 245 9.48 -8.66 5.41
N GLY A 246 10.32 -8.05 4.59
CA GLY A 246 9.89 -7.34 3.39
C GLY A 246 9.53 -8.25 2.22
N LEU A 247 10.30 -9.31 1.96
CA LEU A 247 10.06 -10.18 0.83
C LEU A 247 8.73 -10.95 0.91
N PRO A 248 8.36 -11.56 2.06
CA PRO A 248 7.03 -12.16 2.20
C PRO A 248 5.91 -11.14 1.98
N ALA A 249 6.03 -9.93 2.53
CA ALA A 249 5.03 -8.88 2.33
C ALA A 249 4.92 -8.43 0.86
N SER A 250 6.04 -8.38 0.12
CA SER A 250 6.07 -8.08 -1.32
C SER A 250 5.38 -9.16 -2.13
N ILE A 251 5.69 -10.44 -1.87
CA ILE A 251 5.08 -11.60 -2.53
C ILE A 251 3.56 -11.62 -2.26
N GLN A 252 3.16 -11.39 -1.02
CA GLN A 252 1.76 -11.30 -0.63
C GLN A 252 1.02 -10.24 -1.46
N GLN A 253 1.57 -9.05 -1.59
CA GLN A 253 0.93 -7.97 -2.35
C GLN A 253 0.74 -8.33 -3.82
N GLY A 254 1.78 -8.89 -4.45
CA GLY A 254 1.72 -9.35 -5.85
C GLY A 254 0.69 -10.45 -6.07
N LEU A 255 0.71 -11.50 -5.24
CA LEU A 255 -0.21 -12.63 -5.37
C LEU A 255 -1.66 -12.25 -5.04
N THR A 256 -1.89 -11.33 -4.10
CA THR A 256 -3.24 -10.82 -3.81
C THR A 256 -3.79 -10.04 -5.01
N SER A 257 -2.97 -9.19 -5.64
CA SER A 257 -3.36 -8.47 -6.85
C SER A 257 -3.66 -9.43 -8.00
N PHE A 258 -2.85 -10.47 -8.19
CA PHE A 258 -3.11 -11.52 -9.17
C PHE A 258 -4.42 -12.27 -8.89
N SER A 259 -4.70 -12.61 -7.64
CA SER A 259 -5.97 -13.25 -7.25
C SER A 259 -7.21 -12.39 -7.58
N ASN A 260 -7.08 -11.05 -7.50
CA ASN A 260 -8.18 -10.16 -7.85
C ASN A 260 -8.56 -10.21 -9.34
N VAL A 261 -7.60 -10.56 -10.23
CA VAL A 261 -7.88 -10.76 -11.66
C VAL A 261 -8.85 -11.93 -11.87
N PHE A 262 -8.69 -13.02 -11.13
CA PHE A 262 -9.64 -14.13 -11.21
C PHE A 262 -11.02 -13.75 -10.67
N VAL A 263 -11.08 -12.99 -9.57
CA VAL A 263 -12.38 -12.50 -9.06
C VAL A 263 -13.07 -11.65 -10.11
N GLN A 264 -12.33 -10.79 -10.83
CA GLN A 264 -12.91 -10.00 -11.92
C GLN A 264 -13.53 -10.88 -13.03
N ALA A 265 -12.92 -12.03 -13.35
CA ALA A 265 -13.50 -12.96 -14.32
C ALA A 265 -14.88 -13.47 -13.86
N TYR A 266 -15.01 -13.89 -12.59
CA TYR A 266 -16.31 -14.31 -12.04
C TYR A 266 -17.36 -13.18 -11.99
N ILE A 267 -16.91 -11.93 -11.79
CA ILE A 267 -17.80 -10.76 -11.84
C ILE A 267 -18.27 -10.51 -13.29
N ASN A 268 -17.37 -10.65 -14.26
CA ASN A 268 -17.72 -10.49 -15.68
C ASN A 268 -18.73 -11.56 -16.16
N ASP A 269 -18.64 -12.77 -15.62
CA ASP A 269 -19.61 -13.85 -15.92
C ASP A 269 -21.03 -13.54 -15.41
N LEU A 270 -21.19 -12.57 -14.50
CA LEU A 270 -22.50 -12.07 -14.05
C LEU A 270 -23.12 -11.03 -15.02
N GLY A 271 -22.44 -10.73 -16.11
CA GLY A 271 -22.88 -9.82 -17.17
C GLY A 271 -22.33 -8.39 -17.06
N ASP A 272 -22.46 -7.65 -18.17
CA ASP A 272 -21.85 -6.33 -18.38
C ASP A 272 -22.26 -5.28 -17.34
N LEU A 273 -23.52 -5.29 -16.92
CA LEU A 273 -24.02 -4.36 -15.90
C LEU A 273 -23.42 -4.63 -14.52
N SER A 274 -23.22 -5.91 -14.19
CA SER A 274 -22.55 -6.31 -12.94
C SER A 274 -21.08 -5.90 -12.97
N ALA A 275 -20.38 -6.13 -14.08
CA ALA A 275 -19.00 -5.73 -14.28
C ALA A 275 -18.81 -4.20 -14.18
N SER A 276 -19.71 -3.43 -14.81
CA SER A 276 -19.70 -1.97 -14.73
C SER A 276 -20.02 -1.46 -13.32
N GLY A 277 -21.01 -2.08 -12.64
CA GLY A 277 -21.33 -1.78 -11.23
C GLY A 277 -20.19 -2.10 -10.29
N TRP A 278 -19.48 -3.21 -10.53
CA TRP A 278 -18.28 -3.58 -9.79
C TRP A 278 -17.13 -2.57 -9.99
N ALA A 279 -16.90 -2.10 -11.22
CA ALA A 279 -15.92 -1.08 -11.51
C ALA A 279 -16.21 0.22 -10.75
N ALA A 280 -17.49 0.63 -10.70
CA ALA A 280 -17.92 1.80 -9.93
C ALA A 280 -17.74 1.59 -8.42
N TYR A 281 -18.09 0.41 -7.90
CA TYR A 281 -17.83 0.01 -6.51
C TYR A 281 -16.33 0.12 -6.17
N ASN A 282 -15.46 -0.44 -7.00
CA ASN A 282 -14.00 -0.43 -6.76
C ASN A 282 -13.43 0.99 -6.63
N ARG A 283 -13.98 1.97 -7.34
CA ARG A 283 -13.57 3.37 -7.21
C ARG A 283 -13.82 3.92 -5.80
N ILE A 284 -14.94 3.54 -5.18
CA ILE A 284 -15.29 3.93 -3.80
C ILE A 284 -14.45 3.12 -2.80
N ASP A 285 -14.27 1.82 -3.05
CA ASP A 285 -13.48 0.89 -2.22
C ASP A 285 -12.04 1.40 -1.99
N MET A 286 -11.39 1.89 -3.04
CA MET A 286 -10.03 2.43 -2.95
C MET A 286 -9.90 3.53 -1.89
N PHE A 287 -10.89 4.42 -1.77
CA PHE A 287 -10.89 5.48 -0.76
C PHE A 287 -11.22 4.95 0.64
N LEU A 288 -12.13 3.98 0.74
CA LEU A 288 -12.48 3.35 2.01
C LEU A 288 -11.31 2.62 2.67
N MET A 289 -10.44 1.99 1.88
CA MET A 289 -9.30 1.23 2.39
C MET A 289 -8.18 2.10 2.97
N VAL A 290 -8.10 3.37 2.60
CA VAL A 290 -6.98 4.26 2.95
C VAL A 290 -6.80 4.42 4.48
N PRO A 291 -7.82 4.80 5.27
CA PRO A 291 -7.65 4.99 6.71
C PRO A 291 -7.19 3.72 7.42
N THR A 292 -7.77 2.58 7.09
CA THR A 292 -7.42 1.29 7.70
C THR A 292 -5.99 0.88 7.39
N THR A 293 -5.54 1.11 6.14
CA THR A 293 -4.16 0.87 5.73
C THR A 293 -3.19 1.75 6.50
N ALA A 294 -3.51 3.04 6.68
CA ALA A 294 -2.68 3.97 7.44
C ALA A 294 -2.58 3.59 8.92
N ILE A 295 -3.69 3.19 9.54
CA ILE A 295 -3.71 2.73 10.94
C ILE A 295 -2.95 1.42 11.09
N GLY A 296 -3.06 0.49 10.12
CA GLY A 296 -2.28 -0.75 10.08
C GLY A 296 -0.77 -0.51 10.00
N GLN A 297 -0.32 0.46 9.18
CA GLN A 297 1.08 0.87 9.14
C GLN A 297 1.54 1.53 10.45
N ALA A 298 0.67 2.34 11.07
CA ALA A 298 0.93 2.90 12.40
C ALA A 298 1.09 1.80 13.44
N SER A 299 0.29 0.73 13.37
CA SER A 299 0.42 -0.45 14.23
C SER A 299 1.78 -1.13 14.07
N THR A 300 2.23 -1.34 12.84
CA THR A 300 3.55 -1.92 12.58
C THR A 300 4.66 -1.11 13.24
N THR A 301 4.68 0.20 13.04
CA THR A 301 5.70 1.10 13.63
C THR A 301 5.59 1.14 15.16
N PHE A 302 4.37 1.29 15.71
CA PHE A 302 4.13 1.34 17.14
C PHE A 302 4.58 0.05 17.84
N VAL A 303 4.16 -1.09 17.31
CA VAL A 303 4.52 -2.40 17.87
C VAL A 303 6.03 -2.64 17.74
N ALA A 304 6.63 -2.32 16.59
CA ALA A 304 8.07 -2.49 16.38
C ALA A 304 8.92 -1.65 17.36
N GLN A 305 8.58 -0.39 17.58
CA GLN A 305 9.28 0.46 18.56
C GLN A 305 9.12 -0.08 19.99
N ASN A 306 7.90 -0.44 20.40
CA ASN A 306 7.65 -0.95 21.75
C ASN A 306 8.27 -2.34 21.97
N TRP A 307 8.29 -3.19 20.93
CA TRP A 307 8.98 -4.48 20.96
C TRP A 307 10.49 -4.30 21.11
N GLY A 308 11.08 -3.38 20.35
CA GLY A 308 12.49 -3.00 20.49
C GLY A 308 12.83 -2.44 21.88
N ALA A 309 11.93 -1.64 22.45
CA ALA A 309 12.05 -1.11 23.83
C ALA A 309 11.78 -2.14 24.92
N GLN A 310 11.53 -3.42 24.58
CA GLN A 310 11.17 -4.50 25.51
C GLN A 310 9.90 -4.20 26.34
N GLN A 311 8.91 -3.55 25.72
CA GLN A 311 7.62 -3.20 26.30
C GLN A 311 6.46 -3.98 25.65
N PRO A 312 6.37 -5.30 25.77
CA PRO A 312 5.36 -6.12 25.10
C PRO A 312 3.94 -5.79 25.56
N GLU A 313 3.75 -5.42 26.82
CA GLU A 313 2.43 -5.00 27.33
C GLU A 313 1.93 -3.71 26.69
N ARG A 314 2.82 -2.73 26.51
CA ARG A 314 2.48 -1.48 25.82
C ARG A 314 2.17 -1.77 24.34
N ALA A 315 2.94 -2.65 23.69
CA ALA A 315 2.66 -3.09 22.33
C ALA A 315 1.26 -3.72 22.22
N ARG A 316 0.88 -4.63 23.12
CA ARG A 316 -0.47 -5.24 23.17
C ARG A 316 -1.59 -4.21 23.38
N LYS A 317 -1.39 -3.27 24.33
CA LYS A 317 -2.33 -2.15 24.53
C LYS A 317 -2.45 -1.29 23.26
N GLY A 318 -1.35 -1.07 22.55
CA GLY A 318 -1.33 -0.36 21.28
C GLY A 318 -2.17 -1.04 20.22
N VAL A 319 -2.02 -2.34 20.03
CA VAL A 319 -2.83 -3.12 19.07
C VAL A 319 -4.33 -2.99 19.40
N ARG A 320 -4.70 -3.15 20.69
CA ARG A 320 -6.10 -3.01 21.12
C ARG A 320 -6.63 -1.58 20.84
N THR A 321 -5.86 -0.55 21.16
CA THR A 321 -6.23 0.85 20.90
C THR A 321 -6.35 1.11 19.39
N GLY A 322 -5.43 0.57 18.59
CA GLY A 322 -5.47 0.69 17.13
C GLY A 322 -6.67 -0.02 16.52
N ILE A 323 -7.06 -1.21 17.02
CA ILE A 323 -8.29 -1.90 16.60
C ILE A 323 -9.51 -1.00 16.87
N LEU A 324 -9.64 -0.47 18.08
CA LEU A 324 -10.78 0.41 18.44
C LEU A 324 -10.82 1.68 17.56
N LEU A 325 -9.66 2.29 17.33
CA LEU A 325 -9.55 3.46 16.44
C LEU A 325 -9.93 3.10 15.00
N SER A 326 -9.44 1.99 14.48
CA SER A 326 -9.74 1.52 13.13
C SER A 326 -11.22 1.17 12.97
N LEU A 327 -11.82 0.47 13.95
CA LEU A 327 -13.25 0.17 13.95
C LEU A 327 -14.10 1.44 14.00
N GLY A 328 -13.75 2.41 14.82
CA GLY A 328 -14.46 3.69 14.88
C GLY A 328 -14.38 4.48 13.57
N CYS A 329 -13.18 4.60 13.02
CA CYS A 329 -12.96 5.28 11.74
C CYS A 329 -13.69 4.57 10.58
N MET A 330 -13.48 3.25 10.47
CA MET A 330 -14.11 2.44 9.42
C MET A 330 -15.63 2.38 9.57
N GLY A 331 -16.14 2.31 10.80
CA GLY A 331 -17.58 2.34 11.06
C GLY A 331 -18.22 3.64 10.58
N MET A 332 -17.59 4.79 10.86
CA MET A 332 -18.06 6.08 10.34
C MET A 332 -18.03 6.13 8.80
N CYS A 333 -16.93 5.69 8.20
CA CYS A 333 -16.81 5.63 6.74
C CYS A 333 -17.86 4.68 6.13
N ALA A 334 -18.05 3.49 6.70
CA ALA A 334 -19.01 2.50 6.22
C ALA A 334 -20.44 3.03 6.29
N VAL A 335 -20.84 3.64 7.41
CA VAL A 335 -22.18 4.28 7.54
C VAL A 335 -22.34 5.40 6.52
N GLY A 336 -21.33 6.27 6.36
CA GLY A 336 -21.35 7.34 5.36
C GLY A 336 -21.54 6.81 3.93
N VAL A 337 -20.78 5.77 3.57
CA VAL A 337 -20.88 5.16 2.22
C VAL A 337 -22.21 4.47 2.01
N ILE A 338 -22.76 3.75 3.00
CA ILE A 338 -24.08 3.10 2.89
C ILE A 338 -25.17 4.15 2.69
N LEU A 339 -25.17 5.24 3.45
CA LEU A 339 -26.15 6.31 3.34
C LEU A 339 -26.03 7.10 2.02
N LEU A 340 -24.81 7.26 1.52
CA LEU A 340 -24.52 8.04 0.32
C LEU A 340 -24.19 7.16 -0.90
N ALA A 341 -24.51 5.86 -0.88
CA ALA A 341 -24.10 4.91 -1.92
C ALA A 341 -24.54 5.36 -3.33
N ARG A 342 -25.81 5.68 -3.52
CA ARG A 342 -26.33 6.13 -4.82
C ARG A 342 -25.79 7.50 -5.25
N PRO A 343 -25.77 8.54 -4.43
CA PRO A 343 -25.08 9.81 -4.74
C PRO A 343 -23.62 9.65 -5.11
N LEU A 344 -22.85 8.83 -4.39
CA LEU A 344 -21.43 8.60 -4.69
C LEU A 344 -21.26 7.88 -6.03
N LEU A 345 -22.09 6.90 -6.33
CA LEU A 345 -22.04 6.17 -7.60
C LEU A 345 -22.51 7.05 -8.78
N SER A 346 -23.47 7.97 -8.57
CA SER A 346 -23.91 8.90 -9.62
C SER A 346 -22.83 9.88 -10.07
N ILE A 347 -21.83 10.16 -9.24
CA ILE A 347 -20.62 10.92 -9.64
C ILE A 347 -19.78 10.11 -10.62
N ILE A 348 -19.78 8.77 -10.50
CA ILE A 348 -18.93 7.88 -11.30
C ILE A 348 -19.60 7.50 -12.62
N SER A 349 -20.90 7.25 -12.60
CA SER A 349 -21.67 6.82 -13.78
C SER A 349 -23.05 7.49 -13.82
N PRO A 350 -23.49 7.99 -15.01
CA PRO A 350 -24.83 8.51 -15.18
C PRO A 350 -25.90 7.39 -15.36
N SER A 351 -25.49 6.14 -15.59
CA SER A 351 -26.38 5.01 -15.83
C SER A 351 -27.02 4.50 -14.54
N GLU A 352 -28.34 4.62 -14.43
CA GLU A 352 -29.11 4.13 -13.28
C GLU A 352 -28.95 2.61 -13.05
N ALA A 353 -28.79 1.84 -14.12
CA ALA A 353 -28.53 0.41 -14.02
C ALA A 353 -27.16 0.15 -13.34
N VAL A 354 -26.10 0.84 -13.75
CA VAL A 354 -24.76 0.73 -13.16
C VAL A 354 -24.78 1.18 -11.69
N ILE A 355 -25.48 2.27 -11.38
CA ILE A 355 -25.66 2.76 -9.99
C ILE A 355 -26.35 1.68 -9.14
N SER A 356 -27.38 1.05 -9.67
CA SER A 356 -28.13 0.00 -8.95
C SER A 356 -27.26 -1.20 -8.61
N PHE A 357 -26.49 -1.72 -9.59
CA PHE A 357 -25.56 -2.85 -9.34
C PHE A 357 -24.41 -2.45 -8.41
N GLY A 358 -23.80 -1.29 -8.60
CA GLY A 358 -22.76 -0.78 -7.70
C GLY A 358 -23.24 -0.59 -6.26
N ALA A 359 -24.48 -0.09 -6.08
CA ALA A 359 -25.08 0.06 -4.76
C ALA A 359 -25.34 -1.31 -4.09
N ARG A 360 -25.76 -2.33 -4.85
CA ARG A 360 -25.92 -3.70 -4.31
C ARG A 360 -24.59 -4.24 -3.80
N PHE A 361 -23.46 -4.07 -4.53
CA PHE A 361 -22.13 -4.44 -4.04
C PHE A 361 -21.77 -3.68 -2.77
N LEU A 362 -21.99 -2.36 -2.73
CA LEU A 362 -21.72 -1.55 -1.54
C LEU A 362 -22.53 -2.04 -0.33
N TYR A 363 -23.82 -2.28 -0.46
CA TYR A 363 -24.68 -2.72 0.65
C TYR A 363 -24.30 -4.11 1.17
N ILE A 364 -23.82 -5.02 0.30
CA ILE A 364 -23.42 -6.36 0.69
C ILE A 364 -22.04 -6.34 1.37
N ILE A 365 -21.08 -5.63 0.80
CA ILE A 365 -19.66 -5.74 1.20
C ILE A 365 -19.30 -4.76 2.34
N THR A 366 -19.83 -3.53 2.30
CA THR A 366 -19.43 -2.45 3.23
C THR A 366 -19.57 -2.80 4.71
N PRO A 367 -20.59 -3.52 5.20
CA PRO A 367 -20.67 -3.90 6.61
C PRO A 367 -19.47 -4.72 7.10
N PHE A 368 -18.85 -5.48 6.20
CA PHE A 368 -17.70 -6.34 6.52
C PHE A 368 -16.35 -5.64 6.52
N TYR A 369 -16.28 -4.34 6.14
CA TYR A 369 -15.03 -3.58 6.26
C TYR A 369 -14.53 -3.48 7.71
N LEU A 370 -15.41 -3.59 8.69
CA LEU A 370 -15.02 -3.68 10.10
C LEU A 370 -14.08 -4.86 10.38
N VAL A 371 -14.25 -5.96 9.64
CA VAL A 371 -13.42 -7.16 9.77
C VAL A 371 -11.99 -6.90 9.29
N ILE A 372 -11.82 -6.08 8.25
CA ILE A 372 -10.49 -5.70 7.74
C ILE A 372 -9.67 -4.96 8.80
N SER A 373 -10.34 -4.21 9.69
CA SER A 373 -9.64 -3.54 10.79
C SER A 373 -8.85 -4.52 11.65
N PHE A 374 -9.41 -5.70 11.96
CA PHE A 374 -8.69 -6.74 12.70
C PHE A 374 -7.51 -7.30 11.89
N ASN A 375 -7.75 -7.61 10.61
CA ASN A 375 -6.74 -8.13 9.71
C ASN A 375 -5.52 -7.21 9.64
N GLN A 376 -5.71 -5.94 9.30
CA GLN A 376 -4.61 -4.99 9.16
C GLN A 376 -3.85 -4.77 10.48
N MET A 377 -4.55 -4.80 11.62
CA MET A 377 -3.94 -4.59 12.92
C MET A 377 -3.13 -5.79 13.40
N TYR A 378 -3.64 -7.02 13.24
CA TYR A 378 -2.91 -8.23 13.62
C TYR A 378 -1.71 -8.48 12.70
N ALA A 379 -1.90 -8.34 11.39
CA ALA A 379 -0.77 -8.42 10.44
C ALA A 379 0.29 -7.36 10.72
N GLY A 380 -0.12 -6.12 10.99
CA GLY A 380 0.78 -5.04 11.37
C GLY A 380 1.56 -5.35 12.65
N ALA A 381 0.90 -5.90 13.67
CA ALA A 381 1.54 -6.29 14.93
C ALA A 381 2.57 -7.42 14.73
N LEU A 382 2.21 -8.48 14.00
CA LEU A 382 3.10 -9.59 13.69
C LEU A 382 4.33 -9.14 12.91
N ARG A 383 4.15 -8.29 11.89
CA ARG A 383 5.28 -7.68 11.15
C ARG A 383 6.15 -6.81 12.06
N GLY A 384 5.53 -6.06 12.97
CA GLY A 384 6.25 -5.21 13.93
C GLY A 384 7.19 -5.98 14.87
N ILE A 385 6.86 -7.22 15.24
CA ILE A 385 7.75 -8.08 16.02
C ILE A 385 8.72 -8.92 15.17
N GLY A 386 8.65 -8.79 13.83
CA GLY A 386 9.49 -9.52 12.89
C GLY A 386 8.92 -10.85 12.38
N GLU A 387 7.68 -11.19 12.71
CA GLU A 387 6.99 -12.39 12.25
C GLU A 387 6.16 -12.12 10.99
N SER A 388 6.81 -11.82 9.87
CA SER A 388 6.11 -11.45 8.62
C SER A 388 5.62 -12.65 7.81
N VAL A 389 6.27 -13.80 7.92
CA VAL A 389 5.91 -15.00 7.15
C VAL A 389 4.52 -15.49 7.54
N VAL A 390 4.21 -15.48 8.85
CA VAL A 390 2.92 -15.98 9.36
C VAL A 390 1.72 -15.23 8.78
N PRO A 391 1.60 -13.89 8.92
CA PRO A 391 0.48 -13.17 8.30
C PRO A 391 0.49 -13.28 6.77
N THR A 392 1.65 -13.35 6.13
CA THR A 392 1.74 -13.54 4.68
C THR A 392 1.10 -14.86 4.26
N VAL A 393 1.45 -15.98 4.90
CA VAL A 393 0.88 -17.30 4.57
C VAL A 393 -0.63 -17.32 4.83
N ILE A 394 -1.09 -16.76 5.94
CA ILE A 394 -2.52 -16.67 6.27
C ILE A 394 -3.28 -15.85 5.21
N MET A 395 -2.75 -14.69 4.82
CA MET A 395 -3.36 -13.84 3.79
C MET A 395 -3.38 -14.52 2.42
N LEU A 396 -2.28 -15.18 2.01
CA LEU A 396 -2.24 -15.92 0.75
C LEU A 396 -3.23 -17.09 0.76
N PHE A 397 -3.29 -17.84 1.86
CA PHE A 397 -4.28 -18.89 1.98
C PHE A 397 -5.71 -18.34 1.86
N SER A 398 -6.04 -17.29 2.61
CA SER A 398 -7.40 -16.75 2.68
C SER A 398 -7.84 -16.03 1.40
N PHE A 399 -6.93 -15.23 0.78
CA PHE A 399 -7.28 -14.38 -0.35
C PHE A 399 -6.95 -14.98 -1.72
N VAL A 400 -6.03 -15.93 -1.78
CA VAL A 400 -5.66 -16.58 -3.04
C VAL A 400 -6.27 -17.97 -3.14
N VAL A 401 -6.02 -18.86 -2.15
CA VAL A 401 -6.46 -20.25 -2.24
C VAL A 401 -7.94 -20.39 -1.89
N PHE A 402 -8.31 -20.05 -0.66
CA PHE A 402 -9.66 -20.24 -0.14
C PHE A 402 -10.71 -19.46 -0.95
N ARG A 403 -10.43 -18.20 -1.30
CA ARG A 403 -11.35 -17.38 -2.07
C ARG A 403 -11.63 -17.95 -3.46
N GLN A 404 -10.64 -18.52 -4.14
CA GLN A 404 -10.87 -19.15 -5.45
C GLN A 404 -11.69 -20.45 -5.34
N ILE A 405 -11.42 -21.26 -4.32
CA ILE A 405 -12.23 -22.45 -4.03
C ILE A 405 -13.68 -22.04 -3.74
N TYR A 406 -13.89 -21.03 -2.91
CA TYR A 406 -15.21 -20.49 -2.59
C TYR A 406 -15.95 -20.02 -3.85
N LEU A 407 -15.30 -19.21 -4.71
CA LEU A 407 -15.89 -18.72 -5.95
C LEU A 407 -16.24 -19.85 -6.92
N TYR A 408 -15.34 -20.80 -7.10
CA TYR A 408 -15.57 -21.97 -7.93
C TYR A 408 -16.81 -22.76 -7.47
N LEU A 409 -16.90 -23.07 -6.18
CA LEU A 409 -18.06 -23.78 -5.62
C LEU A 409 -19.34 -22.95 -5.75
N ALA A 410 -19.26 -21.65 -5.45
CA ALA A 410 -20.40 -20.74 -5.55
C ALA A 410 -21.00 -20.68 -6.96
N THR A 411 -20.14 -20.63 -7.99
CA THR A 411 -20.60 -20.49 -9.37
C THR A 411 -21.05 -21.82 -10.00
N THR A 412 -20.49 -22.94 -9.54
CA THR A 412 -20.85 -24.27 -10.09
C THR A 412 -22.07 -24.88 -9.41
N MET A 413 -22.31 -24.60 -8.12
CA MET A 413 -23.38 -25.24 -7.35
C MET A 413 -24.67 -24.40 -7.31
N ILE A 414 -24.61 -23.11 -7.68
CA ILE A 414 -25.75 -22.19 -7.55
C ILE A 414 -26.25 -21.77 -8.93
N ALA A 415 -27.46 -22.26 -9.28
CA ALA A 415 -28.09 -21.95 -10.55
C ALA A 415 -28.85 -20.60 -10.52
N ASP A 416 -29.38 -20.19 -9.35
CA ASP A 416 -30.09 -18.93 -9.19
C ASP A 416 -29.15 -17.74 -9.36
N GLU A 417 -29.43 -16.89 -10.32
CA GLU A 417 -28.59 -15.77 -10.71
C GLU A 417 -28.49 -14.69 -9.61
N GLN A 418 -29.58 -14.42 -8.90
CA GLN A 418 -29.62 -13.41 -7.85
C GLN A 418 -28.82 -13.89 -6.63
N LEU A 419 -28.97 -15.16 -6.26
CA LEU A 419 -28.21 -15.77 -5.18
C LEU A 419 -26.73 -15.85 -5.54
N ARG A 420 -26.38 -16.21 -6.79
CA ARG A 420 -25.01 -16.24 -7.30
C ARG A 420 -24.36 -14.87 -7.19
N PHE A 421 -25.05 -13.78 -7.56
CA PHE A 421 -24.56 -12.42 -7.40
C PHE A 421 -24.17 -12.11 -5.94
N VAL A 422 -25.07 -12.42 -4.99
CA VAL A 422 -24.82 -12.18 -3.55
C VAL A 422 -23.61 -12.98 -3.06
N ILE A 423 -23.51 -14.25 -3.44
CA ILE A 423 -22.44 -15.13 -2.99
C ILE A 423 -21.11 -14.74 -3.61
N VAL A 424 -21.06 -14.35 -4.89
CA VAL A 424 -19.84 -13.81 -5.51
C VAL A 424 -19.42 -12.50 -4.82
N ALA A 425 -20.34 -11.61 -4.50
CA ALA A 425 -20.04 -10.39 -3.75
C ALA A 425 -19.48 -10.69 -2.35
N LEU A 426 -19.95 -11.77 -1.69
CA LEU A 426 -19.46 -12.20 -0.37
C LEU A 426 -18.08 -12.86 -0.39
N ALA A 427 -17.48 -13.12 -1.55
CA ALA A 427 -16.15 -13.73 -1.65
C ALA A 427 -15.05 -12.92 -0.93
N TYR A 428 -15.14 -11.59 -0.95
CA TYR A 428 -14.24 -10.72 -0.17
C TYR A 428 -14.51 -10.80 1.33
N PRO A 429 -15.73 -10.56 1.83
CA PRO A 429 -16.07 -10.68 3.24
C PRO A 429 -15.69 -12.01 3.87
N VAL A 430 -15.99 -13.12 3.22
CA VAL A 430 -15.70 -14.47 3.76
C VAL A 430 -14.18 -14.69 3.85
N GLY A 431 -13.42 -14.26 2.84
CA GLY A 431 -11.96 -14.26 2.89
C GLY A 431 -11.40 -13.39 4.03
N TRP A 432 -11.96 -12.21 4.26
CA TRP A 432 -11.56 -11.33 5.36
C TRP A 432 -11.85 -11.92 6.73
N MET A 433 -13.02 -12.55 6.92
CA MET A 433 -13.39 -13.23 8.17
C MET A 433 -12.43 -14.37 8.48
N LEU A 434 -12.16 -15.24 7.51
CA LEU A 434 -11.21 -16.33 7.67
C LEU A 434 -9.81 -15.82 8.01
N CYS A 435 -9.33 -14.84 7.26
CA CYS A 435 -8.01 -14.24 7.48
C CYS A 435 -7.90 -13.63 8.88
N SER A 436 -8.88 -12.82 9.29
CA SER A 436 -8.88 -12.17 10.61
C SER A 436 -8.94 -13.19 11.76
N ALA A 437 -9.70 -14.28 11.61
CA ALA A 437 -9.75 -15.34 12.60
C ALA A 437 -8.39 -16.05 12.75
N LEU A 438 -7.77 -16.43 11.64
CA LEU A 438 -6.46 -17.08 11.64
C LEU A 438 -5.35 -16.16 12.17
N GLU A 439 -5.37 -14.88 11.78
CA GLU A 439 -4.42 -13.88 12.29
C GLU A 439 -4.62 -13.58 13.77
N ALA A 440 -5.86 -13.56 14.27
CA ALA A 440 -6.13 -13.44 15.71
C ALA A 440 -5.50 -14.60 16.47
N ILE A 441 -5.66 -15.84 15.99
CA ILE A 441 -5.04 -17.03 16.59
C ILE A 441 -3.52 -16.90 16.57
N ALA A 442 -2.94 -16.54 15.42
CA ALA A 442 -1.50 -16.34 15.27
C ALA A 442 -0.97 -15.24 16.20
N TYR A 443 -1.67 -14.10 16.27
CA TYR A 443 -1.32 -13.00 17.15
C TYR A 443 -1.27 -13.41 18.63
N HIS A 444 -2.28 -14.15 19.12
CA HIS A 444 -2.31 -14.60 20.51
C HIS A 444 -1.28 -15.71 20.81
N ARG A 445 -0.82 -16.44 19.78
CA ARG A 445 0.26 -17.42 19.90
C ARG A 445 1.65 -16.83 19.65
N SER A 446 1.76 -15.57 19.25
CA SER A 446 3.02 -14.92 18.91
C SER A 446 3.92 -14.66 20.13
N ARG A 447 5.16 -14.33 19.84
CA ARG A 447 6.16 -13.90 20.86
C ARG A 447 5.71 -12.71 21.71
N LEU A 448 4.72 -11.96 21.26
CA LEU A 448 4.16 -10.86 22.03
C LEU A 448 3.49 -11.32 23.33
N PHE A 449 2.89 -12.53 23.34
CA PHE A 449 2.27 -13.15 24.51
C PHE A 449 3.17 -14.17 25.18
N HIS A 450 4.10 -14.77 24.44
CA HIS A 450 4.99 -15.83 24.90
C HIS A 450 6.47 -15.44 24.75
N PRO A 451 6.99 -14.48 25.56
CA PRO A 451 8.37 -13.98 25.39
C PRO A 451 9.47 -15.06 25.55
N ALA A 452 9.15 -16.18 26.18
CA ALA A 452 10.09 -17.30 26.35
C ALA A 452 10.49 -17.96 25.01
N LEU A 453 9.66 -17.87 23.97
CA LEU A 453 9.99 -18.37 22.62
C LEU A 453 11.19 -17.62 21.98
N LYS A 454 11.55 -16.45 22.52
CA LYS A 454 12.71 -15.68 22.07
C LYS A 454 14.06 -16.34 22.37
N LYS A 455 14.14 -17.24 23.36
CA LYS A 455 15.39 -17.87 23.81
C LYS A 455 15.78 -19.14 23.04
N ALA A 456 14.86 -19.71 22.27
CA ALA A 456 15.09 -20.98 21.57
C ALA A 456 15.69 -20.81 20.16
N GLU A 457 15.70 -19.59 19.59
CA GLU A 457 16.13 -19.31 18.21
C GLU A 457 17.33 -18.36 18.12
N ALA A 458 17.91 -17.93 19.24
CA ALA A 458 19.11 -17.10 19.31
C ALA A 458 20.37 -17.97 19.51
#